data_43cd42dfaf03344abbd0225080f13ae5
#
_entry.id   43cd42dfaf03344abbd0225080f13ae5
#
_cell.length_a   1.000
_cell.length_b   1.000
_cell.length_c   1.000
_cell.angle_alpha   90.00
_cell.angle_beta   90.00
_cell.angle_gamma   90.00
#
_symmetry.space_group_name_H-M   'P 1'
#
loop_
_entity.id
_entity.type
_entity.pdbx_description
1 polymer ?
#
loop_
_entity_poly.entity_id
_entity_poly.type
_entity_poly.pdbx_seq_one_letter_code
_entity_poly.pdbx_strand_id
1 'polypeptide(L)'
;MRAQDINAAFADKSIDGILATRGGYGGHRVLPLLDYDMIAKNPKFFGGYSDITAYHTAFNQRCGFVTYHMPMACALHEPDAYTLACAEAMLFGTEANYQNPEGYLRETLVPGTAEGMLCGGNLSLLAASLGTPWEIDTRGKILFFEDVGERPYRIDSMLTQLRNAGKFADCAGILIGDFSDCDPKPEEKTLSLDALIDEIVKPAGKPTIKGVRCGHCTPTMSLPLGKRFRMDCLLYTS
;
A
#
# COMPACT_ATOMS: atom_id res chain seq x y z
N MET A 1 7.43 24.56 -0.91
CA MET A 1 8.62 23.79 -1.33
C MET A 1 8.23 22.40 -1.85
N ARG A 2 7.90 21.35 -1.06
CA ARG A 2 7.56 20.01 -1.61
C ARG A 2 6.47 20.00 -2.69
N ALA A 3 5.36 20.73 -2.51
CA ALA A 3 4.30 20.80 -3.53
C ALA A 3 4.79 21.45 -4.83
N GLN A 4 5.60 22.49 -4.72
CA GLN A 4 6.17 23.17 -5.89
C GLN A 4 7.11 22.25 -6.64
N ASP A 5 7.95 21.49 -5.92
CA ASP A 5 8.90 20.54 -6.52
C ASP A 5 8.15 19.40 -7.24
N ILE A 6 7.08 18.86 -6.63
CA ILE A 6 6.23 17.81 -7.25
C ILE A 6 5.54 18.38 -8.50
N ASN A 7 4.88 19.52 -8.40
CA ASN A 7 4.21 20.15 -9.55
C ASN A 7 5.21 20.44 -10.69
N ALA A 8 6.39 20.97 -10.36
CA ALA A 8 7.44 21.25 -11.34
C ALA A 8 7.95 19.97 -12.01
N ALA A 9 8.19 18.90 -11.22
CA ALA A 9 8.65 17.62 -11.76
C ALA A 9 7.62 16.98 -12.70
N PHE A 10 6.32 17.09 -12.40
CA PHE A 10 5.28 16.61 -13.32
C PHE A 10 5.15 17.49 -14.56
N ALA A 11 5.33 18.81 -14.46
CA ALA A 11 5.25 19.72 -15.59
C ALA A 11 6.44 19.61 -16.56
N ASP A 12 7.61 19.25 -16.06
CA ASP A 12 8.84 19.15 -16.85
C ASP A 12 8.83 17.89 -17.73
N LYS A 13 8.78 18.09 -19.05
CA LYS A 13 8.75 17.00 -20.03
C LYS A 13 10.07 16.23 -20.18
N SER A 14 11.15 16.70 -19.60
CA SER A 14 12.45 16.00 -19.58
C SER A 14 12.55 14.97 -18.45
N ILE A 15 11.58 14.96 -17.52
CA ILE A 15 11.50 14.02 -16.39
C ILE A 15 10.52 12.90 -16.76
N ASP A 16 10.98 11.66 -16.78
CA ASP A 16 10.16 10.47 -17.04
C ASP A 16 9.56 9.85 -15.78
N GLY A 17 10.23 10.04 -14.63
CA GLY A 17 9.80 9.43 -13.38
C GLY A 17 10.22 10.17 -12.13
N ILE A 18 9.50 9.93 -11.05
CA ILE A 18 9.71 10.50 -9.73
C ILE A 18 9.80 9.35 -8.74
N LEU A 19 10.96 9.16 -8.12
CA LEU A 19 11.18 8.21 -7.05
C LEU A 19 11.40 8.97 -5.74
N ALA A 20 10.62 8.64 -4.72
CA ALA A 20 10.80 9.23 -3.40
C ALA A 20 12.18 8.86 -2.82
N THR A 21 12.90 9.81 -2.26
CA THR A 21 14.19 9.54 -1.62
C THR A 21 14.01 8.71 -0.37
N ARG A 22 13.01 9.06 0.45
CA ARG A 22 12.61 8.36 1.68
C ARG A 22 11.18 8.72 2.05
N GLY A 23 10.59 7.97 2.98
CA GLY A 23 9.34 8.33 3.65
C GLY A 23 9.49 9.54 4.60
N GLY A 24 8.70 9.56 5.63
CA GLY A 24 8.66 10.64 6.59
C GLY A 24 7.24 10.93 7.04
N TYR A 25 6.84 12.20 7.01
CA TYR A 25 5.49 12.61 7.40
C TYR A 25 5.04 13.87 6.64
N GLY A 26 3.75 14.12 6.66
CA GLY A 26 3.15 15.36 6.17
C GLY A 26 2.76 15.32 4.70
N GLY A 27 2.70 14.15 4.06
CA GLY A 27 2.17 13.98 2.71
C GLY A 27 0.79 14.60 2.57
N HIS A 28 -0.14 14.29 3.49
CA HIS A 28 -1.50 14.86 3.48
C HIS A 28 -1.54 16.39 3.48
N ARG A 29 -0.56 17.07 4.09
CA ARG A 29 -0.49 18.54 4.08
C ARG A 29 -0.11 19.13 2.72
N VAL A 30 0.47 18.32 1.86
CA VAL A 30 0.90 18.71 0.51
C VAL A 30 -0.23 18.55 -0.51
N LEU A 31 -1.12 17.56 -0.31
CA LEU A 31 -2.17 17.22 -1.26
C LEU A 31 -3.04 18.42 -1.71
N PRO A 32 -3.49 19.33 -0.82
CA PRO A 32 -4.29 20.50 -1.24
C PRO A 32 -3.55 21.50 -2.16
N LEU A 33 -2.23 21.39 -2.25
CA LEU A 33 -1.37 22.31 -2.99
C LEU A 33 -0.92 21.76 -4.34
N LEU A 34 -1.37 20.56 -4.72
CA LEU A 34 -1.02 19.91 -5.97
C LEU A 34 -1.97 20.31 -7.10
N ASP A 35 -1.41 20.51 -8.28
CA ASP A 35 -2.15 20.77 -9.52
C ASP A 35 -2.54 19.44 -10.19
N TYR A 36 -3.65 18.86 -9.76
CA TYR A 36 -4.13 17.57 -10.25
C TYR A 36 -4.46 17.57 -11.73
N ASP A 37 -4.94 18.67 -12.28
CA ASP A 37 -5.27 18.78 -13.72
C ASP A 37 -4.00 18.76 -14.59
N MET A 38 -2.96 19.42 -14.15
CA MET A 38 -1.64 19.40 -14.81
C MET A 38 -1.01 18.02 -14.66
N ILE A 39 -1.04 17.44 -13.47
CA ILE A 39 -0.48 16.09 -13.18
C ILE A 39 -1.18 15.03 -14.02
N ALA A 40 -2.51 15.04 -14.12
CA ALA A 40 -3.28 14.10 -14.93
C ALA A 40 -2.93 14.15 -16.43
N LYS A 41 -2.55 15.32 -16.93
CA LYS A 41 -2.12 15.51 -18.32
C LYS A 41 -0.66 15.12 -18.58
N ASN A 42 0.12 14.90 -17.52
CA ASN A 42 1.54 14.57 -17.59
C ASN A 42 1.86 13.36 -16.71
N PRO A 43 1.19 12.19 -16.91
CA PRO A 43 1.45 11.02 -16.06
C PRO A 43 2.91 10.60 -16.20
N LYS A 44 3.52 10.25 -15.07
CA LYS A 44 4.91 9.80 -14.98
C LYS A 44 5.00 8.57 -14.10
N PHE A 45 6.11 7.83 -14.19
CA PHE A 45 6.46 6.89 -13.14
C PHE A 45 6.49 7.63 -11.79
N PHE A 46 5.81 7.06 -10.78
CA PHE A 46 5.81 7.61 -9.42
C PHE A 46 5.93 6.48 -8.40
N GLY A 47 7.05 6.43 -7.67
CA GLY A 47 7.39 5.34 -6.77
C GLY A 47 7.75 5.77 -5.36
N GLY A 48 7.44 4.88 -4.41
CA GLY A 48 7.74 5.02 -2.99
C GLY A 48 6.72 4.29 -2.11
N TYR A 49 6.85 4.36 -0.80
CA TYR A 49 5.92 3.79 0.18
C TYR A 49 5.88 4.64 1.47
N SER A 50 5.23 4.18 2.54
CA SER A 50 5.12 4.95 3.78
C SER A 50 4.29 6.23 3.59
N ASP A 51 4.77 7.42 3.96
CA ASP A 51 4.11 8.73 3.76
C ASP A 51 3.69 8.97 2.29
N ILE A 52 4.34 8.29 1.33
CA ILE A 52 4.02 8.38 -0.10
C ILE A 52 2.63 7.78 -0.41
N THR A 53 2.07 6.95 0.45
CA THR A 53 0.71 6.43 0.34
C THR A 53 -0.33 7.53 0.13
N ALA A 54 -0.17 8.70 0.76
CA ALA A 54 -1.05 9.85 0.58
C ALA A 54 -1.11 10.28 -0.90
N TYR A 55 0.04 10.33 -1.57
CA TYR A 55 0.13 10.69 -3.00
C TYR A 55 -0.39 9.58 -3.90
N HIS A 56 -0.10 8.31 -3.59
CA HIS A 56 -0.63 7.17 -4.34
C HIS A 56 -2.16 7.22 -4.41
N THR A 57 -2.81 7.36 -3.27
CA THR A 57 -4.28 7.46 -3.19
C THR A 57 -4.79 8.65 -4.02
N ALA A 58 -4.18 9.83 -3.86
CA ALA A 58 -4.59 11.03 -4.58
C ALA A 58 -4.40 10.89 -6.10
N PHE A 59 -3.25 10.40 -6.55
CA PHE A 59 -2.94 10.29 -7.98
C PHE A 59 -3.76 9.18 -8.66
N ASN A 60 -3.91 8.01 -8.04
CA ASN A 60 -4.76 6.97 -8.59
C ASN A 60 -6.21 7.44 -8.76
N GLN A 61 -6.77 8.17 -7.79
CA GLN A 61 -8.18 8.56 -7.78
C GLN A 61 -8.47 9.81 -8.60
N ARG A 62 -7.57 10.80 -8.60
CA ARG A 62 -7.81 12.10 -9.25
C ARG A 62 -7.14 12.24 -10.61
N CYS A 63 -6.01 11.56 -10.81
CA CYS A 63 -5.24 11.65 -12.04
C CYS A 63 -5.34 10.38 -12.90
N GLY A 64 -5.78 9.24 -12.33
CA GLY A 64 -6.12 8.03 -13.08
C GLY A 64 -4.92 7.26 -13.64
N PHE A 65 -3.69 7.44 -13.12
CA PHE A 65 -2.53 6.68 -13.55
C PHE A 65 -1.98 5.76 -12.46
N VAL A 66 -1.24 4.73 -12.87
CA VAL A 66 -0.63 3.73 -11.98
C VAL A 66 0.55 4.37 -11.24
N THR A 67 0.63 4.11 -9.95
CA THR A 67 1.77 4.47 -9.09
C THR A 67 2.33 3.23 -8.41
N TYR A 68 3.55 3.29 -7.87
CA TYR A 68 4.25 2.09 -7.44
C TYR A 68 4.59 2.16 -5.95
N HIS A 69 3.93 1.30 -5.15
CA HIS A 69 4.32 1.03 -3.77
C HIS A 69 5.58 0.16 -3.80
N MET A 70 6.73 0.76 -3.63
CA MET A 70 8.03 0.15 -3.89
C MET A 70 9.14 0.78 -3.04
N PRO A 71 10.31 0.12 -2.92
CA PRO A 71 11.46 0.70 -2.25
C PRO A 71 11.80 2.09 -2.75
N MET A 72 12.11 2.98 -1.81
CA MET A 72 12.58 4.35 -2.08
C MET A 72 14.09 4.37 -2.32
N ALA A 73 14.62 5.48 -2.82
CA ALA A 73 16.03 5.57 -3.20
C ALA A 73 17.00 5.20 -2.05
N CYS A 74 16.66 5.55 -0.80
CA CYS A 74 17.48 5.18 0.36
C CYS A 74 17.50 3.67 0.63
N ALA A 75 16.44 2.93 0.28
CA ALA A 75 16.36 1.48 0.45
C ALA A 75 16.97 0.70 -0.73
N LEU A 76 17.27 1.38 -1.83
CA LEU A 76 17.90 0.79 -3.02
C LEU A 76 19.42 0.95 -3.03
N HIS A 77 20.02 1.41 -1.95
CA HIS A 77 21.48 1.54 -1.84
C HIS A 77 22.18 0.16 -1.84
N GLU A 78 21.66 -0.77 -1.03
CA GLU A 78 22.15 -2.16 -0.94
C GLU A 78 20.96 -3.11 -0.81
N PRO A 79 20.13 -3.27 -1.86
CA PRO A 79 18.95 -4.10 -1.80
C PRO A 79 19.35 -5.58 -1.89
N ASP A 80 18.58 -6.47 -1.27
CA ASP A 80 18.64 -7.89 -1.56
C ASP A 80 18.17 -8.18 -3.01
N ALA A 81 18.52 -9.34 -3.53
CA ALA A 81 18.26 -9.71 -4.93
C ALA A 81 16.76 -9.73 -5.28
N TYR A 82 15.91 -10.16 -4.34
CA TYR A 82 14.45 -10.20 -4.56
C TYR A 82 13.88 -8.77 -4.63
N THR A 83 14.23 -7.92 -3.67
CA THR A 83 13.81 -6.52 -3.63
C THR A 83 14.23 -5.77 -4.88
N LEU A 84 15.49 -5.98 -5.31
CA LEU A 84 16.01 -5.36 -6.54
C LEU A 84 15.22 -5.81 -7.77
N ALA A 85 15.04 -7.12 -7.95
CA ALA A 85 14.29 -7.66 -9.09
C ALA A 85 12.84 -7.14 -9.14
N CYS A 86 12.16 -7.05 -7.98
CA CYS A 86 10.83 -6.47 -7.90
C CYS A 86 10.80 -4.97 -8.27
N ALA A 87 11.80 -4.20 -7.84
CA ALA A 87 11.92 -2.78 -8.17
C ALA A 87 12.22 -2.57 -9.66
N GLU A 88 13.14 -3.35 -10.23
CA GLU A 88 13.48 -3.32 -11.66
C GLU A 88 12.28 -3.65 -12.55
N ALA A 89 11.46 -4.63 -12.15
CA ALA A 89 10.25 -4.97 -12.87
C ALA A 89 9.26 -3.78 -12.95
N MET A 90 9.16 -2.97 -11.90
CA MET A 90 8.34 -1.75 -11.93
C MET A 90 8.97 -0.63 -12.76
N LEU A 91 10.29 -0.44 -12.64
CA LEU A 91 11.02 0.62 -13.33
C LEU A 91 11.10 0.41 -14.84
N PHE A 92 11.31 -0.83 -15.27
CA PHE A 92 11.55 -1.16 -16.68
C PHE A 92 10.37 -1.86 -17.36
N GLY A 93 9.26 -2.07 -16.64
CA GLY A 93 8.06 -2.68 -17.21
C GLY A 93 8.22 -4.15 -17.61
N THR A 94 9.15 -4.87 -16.98
CA THR A 94 9.35 -6.30 -17.21
C THR A 94 8.29 -7.12 -16.45
N GLU A 95 8.24 -8.43 -16.69
CA GLU A 95 7.31 -9.32 -15.99
C GLU A 95 7.63 -9.34 -14.49
N ALA A 96 6.63 -8.97 -13.68
CA ALA A 96 6.76 -8.93 -12.24
C ALA A 96 6.32 -10.26 -11.60
N ASN A 97 7.15 -10.78 -10.72
CA ASN A 97 6.78 -11.92 -9.89
C ASN A 97 6.12 -11.41 -8.59
N TYR A 98 4.83 -11.75 -8.41
CA TYR A 98 4.07 -11.39 -7.21
C TYR A 98 4.03 -12.53 -6.17
N GLN A 99 4.96 -13.48 -6.22
CA GLN A 99 5.14 -14.49 -5.17
C GLN A 99 6.06 -13.96 -4.08
N ASN A 100 5.85 -14.40 -2.83
CA ASN A 100 6.82 -14.10 -1.78
C ASN A 100 8.18 -14.75 -2.10
N PRO A 101 9.28 -14.21 -1.58
CA PRO A 101 10.56 -14.88 -1.63
C PRO A 101 10.53 -16.19 -0.84
N GLU A 102 11.43 -17.12 -1.15
CA GLU A 102 11.54 -18.39 -0.46
C GLU A 102 11.67 -18.21 1.06
N GLY A 103 10.98 -19.07 1.81
CA GLY A 103 10.94 -19.02 3.28
C GLY A 103 9.87 -18.10 3.87
N TYR A 104 9.17 -17.31 3.07
CA TYR A 104 8.08 -16.44 3.53
C TYR A 104 6.73 -16.93 3.04
N LEU A 105 5.92 -17.48 3.95
CA LEU A 105 4.62 -18.04 3.61
C LEU A 105 3.53 -16.97 3.57
N ARG A 106 2.57 -17.17 2.69
CA ARG A 106 1.27 -16.46 2.71
C ARG A 106 0.24 -17.36 3.36
N GLU A 107 -0.74 -16.74 3.96
CA GLU A 107 -1.87 -17.43 4.58
C GLU A 107 -3.18 -16.91 3.98
N THR A 108 -4.06 -17.85 3.61
CA THR A 108 -5.42 -17.51 3.25
C THR A 108 -6.27 -17.40 4.51
N LEU A 109 -6.75 -16.19 4.82
CA LEU A 109 -7.66 -15.96 5.94
C LEU A 109 -9.12 -16.18 5.55
N VAL A 110 -9.49 -15.75 4.35
CA VAL A 110 -10.82 -15.97 3.78
C VAL A 110 -10.63 -16.49 2.35
N PRO A 111 -11.06 -17.72 2.04
CA PRO A 111 -10.90 -18.29 0.72
C PRO A 111 -11.81 -17.59 -0.31
N GLY A 112 -11.45 -17.70 -1.59
CA GLY A 112 -12.19 -17.13 -2.71
C GLY A 112 -11.30 -16.46 -3.72
N THR A 113 -11.91 -15.86 -4.74
CA THR A 113 -11.22 -15.09 -5.77
C THR A 113 -11.73 -13.65 -5.77
N ALA A 114 -10.85 -12.70 -6.04
CA ALA A 114 -11.21 -11.30 -6.20
C ALA A 114 -10.52 -10.70 -7.41
N GLU A 115 -11.24 -9.82 -8.12
CA GLU A 115 -10.69 -9.01 -9.20
C GLU A 115 -11.01 -7.54 -8.98
N GLY A 116 -10.05 -6.68 -9.23
CA GLY A 116 -10.22 -5.24 -9.09
C GLY A 116 -8.93 -4.48 -9.28
N MET A 117 -9.04 -3.17 -9.27
CA MET A 117 -7.88 -2.29 -9.21
C MET A 117 -7.22 -2.44 -7.83
N LEU A 118 -5.90 -2.59 -7.78
CA LEU A 118 -5.18 -2.58 -6.51
C LEU A 118 -5.14 -1.16 -5.96
N CYS A 119 -5.53 -0.97 -4.71
CA CYS A 119 -5.45 0.31 -4.01
C CYS A 119 -4.94 0.09 -2.59
N GLY A 120 -4.45 1.13 -1.94
CA GLY A 120 -3.99 1.01 -0.55
C GLY A 120 -2.61 1.57 -0.30
N GLY A 121 -1.90 0.98 0.67
CA GLY A 121 -0.57 1.36 1.13
C GLY A 121 -0.44 1.30 2.65
N ASN A 122 0.23 2.26 3.27
CA ASN A 122 0.43 2.30 4.70
C ASN A 122 -0.88 2.56 5.46
N LEU A 123 -1.22 1.69 6.42
CA LEU A 123 -2.48 1.71 7.16
C LEU A 123 -2.72 3.03 7.90
N SER A 124 -1.70 3.56 8.57
CA SER A 124 -1.77 4.84 9.29
C SER A 124 -2.17 5.99 8.37
N LEU A 125 -1.63 6.01 7.14
CA LEU A 125 -1.94 7.04 6.15
C LEU A 125 -3.36 6.86 5.58
N LEU A 126 -3.78 5.63 5.35
CA LEU A 126 -5.15 5.32 4.91
C LEU A 126 -6.17 5.78 5.96
N ALA A 127 -5.96 5.41 7.23
CA ALA A 127 -6.84 5.80 8.32
C ALA A 127 -6.89 7.33 8.50
N ALA A 128 -5.73 8.01 8.43
CA ALA A 128 -5.65 9.46 8.55
C ALA A 128 -6.33 10.23 7.40
N SER A 129 -6.60 9.58 6.26
CA SER A 129 -7.29 10.19 5.13
C SER A 129 -8.82 10.16 5.23
N LEU A 130 -9.37 9.31 6.10
CA LEU A 130 -10.82 9.12 6.20
C LEU A 130 -11.55 10.40 6.58
N GLY A 131 -12.68 10.66 5.94
CA GLY A 131 -13.46 11.90 6.11
C GLY A 131 -12.86 13.11 5.39
N THR A 132 -11.80 12.95 4.63
CA THR A 132 -11.18 14.03 3.85
C THR A 132 -11.47 13.90 2.35
N PRO A 133 -11.22 14.95 1.53
CA PRO A 133 -11.35 14.85 0.07
C PRO A 133 -10.37 13.84 -0.59
N TRP A 134 -9.39 13.31 0.15
CA TRP A 134 -8.40 12.33 -0.29
C TRP A 134 -8.62 10.94 0.33
N GLU A 135 -9.79 10.73 0.94
CA GLU A 135 -10.18 9.43 1.47
C GLU A 135 -10.11 8.35 0.39
N ILE A 136 -9.55 7.18 0.77
CA ILE A 136 -9.44 6.07 -0.16
C ILE A 136 -10.82 5.52 -0.55
N ASP A 137 -11.05 5.35 -1.85
CA ASP A 137 -12.19 4.63 -2.41
C ASP A 137 -11.80 3.17 -2.66
N THR A 138 -12.43 2.26 -1.91
CA THR A 138 -12.18 0.81 -1.99
C THR A 138 -13.24 0.04 -2.78
N ARG A 139 -14.30 0.70 -3.26
CA ARG A 139 -15.45 0.04 -3.91
C ARG A 139 -15.04 -0.78 -5.12
N GLY A 140 -15.23 -2.12 -5.01
CA GLY A 140 -14.88 -3.07 -6.06
C GLY A 140 -13.37 -3.20 -6.34
N LYS A 141 -12.52 -2.75 -5.43
CA LYS A 141 -11.05 -2.80 -5.56
C LYS A 141 -10.45 -3.85 -4.63
N ILE A 142 -9.23 -4.25 -4.90
CA ILE A 142 -8.42 -5.04 -3.96
C ILE A 142 -7.70 -4.05 -3.05
N LEU A 143 -8.00 -4.11 -1.75
CA LEU A 143 -7.40 -3.24 -0.74
C LEU A 143 -6.13 -3.89 -0.18
N PHE A 144 -5.00 -3.24 -0.39
CA PHE A 144 -3.71 -3.58 0.22
C PHE A 144 -3.42 -2.65 1.39
N PHE A 145 -2.90 -3.19 2.49
CA PHE A 145 -2.35 -2.37 3.58
C PHE A 145 -1.22 -3.06 4.34
N GLU A 146 -0.31 -2.26 4.86
CA GLU A 146 0.86 -2.62 5.66
C GLU A 146 1.13 -1.52 6.68
N ASP A 147 1.94 -1.77 7.71
CA ASP A 147 2.41 -0.71 8.60
C ASP A 147 3.73 -1.09 9.30
N VAL A 148 4.32 -0.15 10.06
CA VAL A 148 5.57 -0.37 10.80
C VAL A 148 5.54 0.36 12.14
N GLY A 149 6.01 -0.34 13.20
CA GLY A 149 6.26 0.26 14.51
C GLY A 149 5.02 0.77 15.25
N GLU A 150 3.83 0.45 14.78
CA GLU A 150 2.59 0.86 15.42
C GLU A 150 2.21 -0.10 16.55
N ARG A 151 1.76 0.46 17.66
CA ARG A 151 1.32 -0.33 18.82
C ARG A 151 -0.02 -1.03 18.49
N PRO A 152 -0.27 -2.24 19.03
CA PRO A 152 -1.49 -2.99 18.75
C PRO A 152 -2.78 -2.19 18.95
N TYR A 153 -2.90 -1.37 19.99
CA TYR A 153 -4.08 -0.55 20.21
C TYR A 153 -4.30 0.52 19.14
N ARG A 154 -3.22 0.98 18.49
CA ARG A 154 -3.33 1.92 17.38
C ARG A 154 -3.76 1.21 16.11
N ILE A 155 -3.24 0.01 15.87
CA ILE A 155 -3.66 -0.85 14.75
C ILE A 155 -5.15 -1.20 14.90
N ASP A 156 -5.59 -1.60 16.10
CA ASP A 156 -7.01 -1.82 16.42
C ASP A 156 -7.85 -0.58 16.06
N SER A 157 -7.45 0.59 16.53
CA SER A 157 -8.16 1.83 16.25
C SER A 157 -8.26 2.12 14.75
N MET A 158 -7.16 1.97 14.00
CA MET A 158 -7.12 2.24 12.57
C MET A 158 -7.92 1.22 11.76
N LEU A 159 -7.80 -0.08 12.06
CA LEU A 159 -8.60 -1.13 11.41
C LEU A 159 -10.09 -0.96 11.71
N THR A 160 -10.43 -0.65 12.97
CA THR A 160 -11.82 -0.35 13.36
C THR A 160 -12.36 0.88 12.63
N GLN A 161 -11.55 1.91 12.45
CA GLN A 161 -11.93 3.12 11.71
C GLN A 161 -12.18 2.80 10.22
N LEU A 162 -11.31 2.00 9.56
CA LEU A 162 -11.52 1.55 8.18
C LEU A 162 -12.80 0.71 8.06
N ARG A 163 -13.02 -0.23 9.00
CA ARG A 163 -14.23 -1.05 9.05
C ARG A 163 -15.48 -0.18 9.15
N ASN A 164 -15.50 0.76 10.09
CA ASN A 164 -16.66 1.64 10.34
C ASN A 164 -16.91 2.60 9.17
N ALA A 165 -15.88 2.96 8.42
CA ALA A 165 -15.97 3.74 7.18
C ALA A 165 -16.34 2.87 5.95
N GLY A 166 -16.67 1.58 6.13
CA GLY A 166 -17.12 0.68 5.07
C GLY A 166 -16.00 0.15 4.16
N LYS A 167 -14.72 0.44 4.44
CA LYS A 167 -13.62 0.14 3.51
C LYS A 167 -13.44 -1.35 3.24
N PHE A 168 -13.65 -2.19 4.25
CA PHE A 168 -13.59 -3.64 4.10
C PHE A 168 -14.88 -4.22 3.47
N ALA A 169 -16.03 -3.63 3.75
CA ALA A 169 -17.31 -4.08 3.16
C ALA A 169 -17.39 -3.77 1.65
N ASP A 170 -16.84 -2.64 1.23
CA ASP A 170 -16.92 -2.14 -0.14
C ASP A 170 -15.88 -2.79 -1.07
N CYS A 171 -14.75 -3.27 -0.55
CA CYS A 171 -13.69 -3.84 -1.38
C CYS A 171 -14.08 -5.20 -1.97
N ALA A 172 -13.41 -5.58 -3.07
CA ALA A 172 -13.56 -6.88 -3.70
C ALA A 172 -12.74 -7.97 -3.00
N GLY A 173 -11.59 -7.61 -2.44
CA GLY A 173 -10.68 -8.50 -1.73
C GLY A 173 -9.66 -7.71 -0.91
N ILE A 174 -8.94 -8.40 -0.02
CA ILE A 174 -8.01 -7.80 0.92
C ILE A 174 -6.65 -8.47 0.83
N LEU A 175 -5.61 -7.67 0.73
CA LEU A 175 -4.22 -8.08 0.69
C LEU A 175 -3.48 -7.45 1.88
N ILE A 176 -3.09 -8.26 2.86
CA ILE A 176 -2.42 -7.79 4.07
C ILE A 176 -0.92 -7.99 3.90
N GLY A 177 -0.20 -6.88 3.92
CA GLY A 177 1.24 -6.80 3.81
C GLY A 177 1.97 -7.12 5.11
N ASP A 178 3.19 -6.62 5.22
CA ASP A 178 4.01 -6.80 6.41
C ASP A 178 3.64 -5.76 7.49
N PHE A 179 3.75 -6.19 8.74
CA PHE A 179 3.54 -5.34 9.93
C PHE A 179 4.79 -5.42 10.82
N SER A 180 5.90 -4.90 10.31
CA SER A 180 7.18 -4.89 11.02
C SER A 180 7.08 -4.13 12.34
N ASP A 181 7.60 -4.72 13.43
CA ASP A 181 7.62 -4.14 14.78
C ASP A 181 6.24 -3.72 15.33
N CYS A 182 5.17 -4.41 14.90
CA CYS A 182 3.79 -4.12 15.29
C CYS A 182 3.22 -5.11 16.32
N ASP A 183 3.92 -6.19 16.60
CA ASP A 183 3.49 -7.16 17.61
C ASP A 183 3.62 -6.61 19.05
N PRO A 184 2.75 -7.08 19.97
CA PRO A 184 2.85 -6.69 21.37
C PRO A 184 4.17 -7.17 21.97
N LYS A 185 4.75 -6.35 22.85
CA LYS A 185 5.90 -6.80 23.65
C LYS A 185 5.46 -7.87 24.64
N PRO A 186 6.36 -8.79 25.06
CA PRO A 186 6.01 -9.89 25.96
C PRO A 186 5.32 -9.47 27.26
N GLU A 187 5.63 -8.28 27.77
CA GLU A 187 5.03 -7.72 28.98
C GLU A 187 3.68 -7.02 28.76
N GLU A 188 3.26 -6.81 27.52
CA GLU A 188 2.02 -6.09 27.20
C GLU A 188 0.81 -7.04 27.20
N LYS A 189 -0.20 -6.67 27.99
CA LYS A 189 -1.50 -7.36 28.02
C LYS A 189 -2.43 -6.72 26.98
N THR A 190 -2.20 -7.07 25.71
CA THR A 190 -3.01 -6.58 24.58
C THR A 190 -3.23 -7.70 23.58
N LEU A 191 -4.13 -7.49 22.60
CA LEU A 191 -4.36 -8.43 21.52
C LEU A 191 -3.14 -8.49 20.59
N SER A 192 -2.87 -9.68 20.05
CA SER A 192 -1.89 -9.85 18.98
C SER A 192 -2.43 -9.25 17.68
N LEU A 193 -1.54 -8.98 16.73
CA LEU A 193 -1.92 -8.55 15.38
C LEU A 193 -2.89 -9.53 14.72
N ASP A 194 -2.63 -10.84 14.85
CA ASP A 194 -3.50 -11.88 14.29
C ASP A 194 -4.91 -11.84 14.88
N ALA A 195 -5.03 -11.65 16.20
CA ALA A 195 -6.32 -11.51 16.85
C ALA A 195 -7.08 -10.28 16.34
N LEU A 196 -6.41 -9.15 16.17
CA LEU A 196 -7.02 -7.94 15.61
C LEU A 196 -7.50 -8.13 14.17
N ILE A 197 -6.71 -8.80 13.34
CA ILE A 197 -7.10 -9.12 11.96
C ILE A 197 -8.31 -10.07 11.94
N ASP A 198 -8.31 -11.11 12.77
CA ASP A 198 -9.43 -12.06 12.87
C ASP A 198 -10.72 -11.40 13.36
N GLU A 199 -10.65 -10.47 14.31
CA GLU A 199 -11.83 -9.80 14.86
C GLU A 199 -12.36 -8.64 13.99
N ILE A 200 -11.49 -7.96 13.27
CA ILE A 200 -11.85 -6.69 12.60
C ILE A 200 -11.94 -6.85 11.09
N VAL A 201 -11.01 -7.55 10.47
CA VAL A 201 -10.89 -7.66 8.99
C VAL A 201 -11.65 -8.87 8.45
N LYS A 202 -11.40 -10.04 9.00
CA LYS A 202 -11.96 -11.33 8.55
C LYS A 202 -13.50 -11.38 8.50
N PRO A 203 -14.24 -10.71 9.45
CA PRO A 203 -15.71 -10.68 9.40
C PRO A 203 -16.31 -9.95 8.19
N ALA A 204 -15.51 -9.17 7.44
CA ALA A 204 -15.96 -8.60 6.16
C ALA A 204 -16.28 -9.67 5.10
N GLY A 205 -15.79 -10.91 5.28
CA GLY A 205 -16.09 -12.04 4.41
C GLY A 205 -15.54 -11.91 2.99
N LYS A 206 -14.56 -11.02 2.78
CA LYS A 206 -13.92 -10.81 1.48
C LYS A 206 -12.74 -11.75 1.31
N PRO A 207 -12.48 -12.28 0.10
CA PRO A 207 -11.25 -13.04 -0.16
C PRO A 207 -10.04 -12.29 0.40
N THR A 208 -9.28 -12.93 1.31
CA THR A 208 -8.21 -12.26 2.07
C THR A 208 -6.96 -13.13 2.15
N ILE A 209 -5.83 -12.57 1.77
CA ILE A 209 -4.49 -13.14 1.95
C ILE A 209 -3.72 -12.24 2.92
N LYS A 210 -3.05 -12.84 3.92
CA LYS A 210 -2.06 -12.14 4.76
C LYS A 210 -0.65 -12.68 4.52
N GLY A 211 0.33 -11.95 5.04
CA GLY A 211 1.74 -12.33 4.95
C GLY A 211 2.34 -12.04 3.57
N VAL A 212 1.75 -11.13 2.82
CA VAL A 212 2.39 -10.63 1.59
C VAL A 212 3.64 -9.84 1.96
N ARG A 213 4.76 -10.26 1.44
CA ARG A 213 6.05 -9.66 1.76
C ARG A 213 6.21 -8.32 1.05
N CYS A 214 5.42 -7.34 1.46
CA CYS A 214 5.39 -5.99 0.91
C CYS A 214 5.13 -4.97 2.03
N GLY A 215 5.90 -3.91 2.06
CA GLY A 215 5.85 -2.85 3.07
C GLY A 215 7.22 -2.53 3.66
N HIS A 216 7.27 -2.24 4.96
CA HIS A 216 8.50 -1.88 5.69
C HIS A 216 9.33 -3.12 6.10
N CYS A 217 9.52 -4.06 5.20
CA CYS A 217 10.23 -5.31 5.43
C CYS A 217 11.37 -5.52 4.43
N THR A 218 12.28 -6.43 4.75
CA THR A 218 13.36 -6.88 3.87
C THR A 218 13.40 -8.40 3.90
N PRO A 219 13.32 -9.08 2.75
CA PRO A 219 13.06 -8.57 1.39
C PRO A 219 11.65 -7.99 1.24
N THR A 220 11.44 -7.13 0.23
CA THR A 220 10.12 -6.50 -0.01
C THR A 220 9.72 -6.50 -1.48
N MET A 221 8.45 -6.80 -1.73
CA MET A 221 7.81 -6.77 -3.04
C MET A 221 7.44 -5.34 -3.44
N SER A 222 7.41 -5.08 -4.74
CA SER A 222 6.85 -3.85 -5.30
C SER A 222 5.46 -4.13 -5.90
N LEU A 223 4.51 -3.22 -5.65
CA LEU A 223 3.12 -3.36 -6.09
C LEU A 223 2.66 -2.14 -6.91
N PRO A 224 2.10 -2.33 -8.13
CA PRO A 224 1.56 -1.24 -8.93
C PRO A 224 0.12 -0.92 -8.48
N LEU A 225 -0.06 0.16 -7.74
CA LEU A 225 -1.34 0.68 -7.30
C LEU A 225 -2.06 1.36 -8.46
N GLY A 226 -3.37 1.11 -8.59
CA GLY A 226 -4.15 1.56 -9.75
C GLY A 226 -4.14 0.60 -10.94
N LYS A 227 -3.39 -0.52 -10.87
CA LYS A 227 -3.43 -1.58 -11.88
C LYS A 227 -4.49 -2.63 -11.51
N ARG A 228 -5.12 -3.26 -12.53
CA ARG A 228 -6.07 -4.34 -12.31
C ARG A 228 -5.34 -5.63 -11.94
N PHE A 229 -5.81 -6.29 -10.89
CA PHE A 229 -5.32 -7.56 -10.38
C PHE A 229 -6.43 -8.59 -10.29
N ARG A 230 -6.03 -9.87 -10.36
CA ARG A 230 -6.79 -11.01 -9.90
C ARG A 230 -6.04 -11.65 -8.76
N MET A 231 -6.73 -11.86 -7.65
CA MET A 231 -6.24 -12.54 -6.46
C MET A 231 -6.97 -13.88 -6.33
N ASP A 232 -6.23 -14.97 -6.15
CA ASP A 232 -6.76 -16.30 -5.93
C ASP A 232 -6.29 -16.82 -4.56
N CYS A 233 -7.21 -16.78 -3.60
CA CYS A 233 -6.95 -17.21 -2.23
C CYS A 233 -7.12 -18.73 -2.03
N LEU A 234 -7.45 -19.49 -3.07
CA LEU A 234 -7.58 -20.95 -2.97
C LEU A 234 -6.21 -21.63 -3.08
N LEU A 235 -5.21 -20.96 -3.63
CA LEU A 235 -3.86 -21.53 -3.85
C LEU A 235 -2.99 -21.57 -2.60
N TYR A 236 -3.41 -20.94 -1.50
CA TYR A 236 -2.63 -20.80 -0.26
C TYR A 236 -3.32 -21.41 0.96
N THR A 237 -4.22 -22.35 0.73
CA THR A 237 -4.78 -23.21 1.80
C THR A 237 -3.79 -24.33 2.06
N SER A 238 -3.19 -24.37 3.27
CA SER A 238 -2.36 -25.48 3.76
C SER A 238 -3.16 -26.73 4.00
#